data_1fac4ab0d390e3b32fc6cb1084fd5826
#
_entry.id   1fac4ab0d390e3b32fc6cb1084fd5826
#
_cell.length_a   1.000
_cell.length_b   1.000
_cell.length_c   1.000
_cell.angle_alpha   90.00
_cell.angle_beta   90.00
_cell.angle_gamma   90.00
#
_symmetry.space_group_name_H-M   'P 1'
#
loop_
_entity.id
_entity.type
_entity.pdbx_description
1 polymer ?
#
loop_
_entity_poly.entity_id
_entity_poly.type
_entity_poly.pdbx_seq_one_letter_code
_entity_poly.pdbx_strand_id
1 'polypeptide(L)'
;MKLSDRRLAQRFSLAIPLYIRAWKSPAPEQKVESVNVSECGAYFETDTPPSEGTMMQIRLDMPREVTGDPTVEWRCTGKVMRVQPARFPGTLLGVSVRFDYYEVSRTADSLLALASSGRI
;
A
#
# COMPACT_ATOMS: atom_id res chain seq x y z
N MET A 1 2.59 -17.44 -14.38
CA MET A 1 1.95 -16.92 -13.28
C MET A 1 1.93 -15.45 -13.13
N LYS A 2 2.99 -14.80 -13.38
CA LYS A 2 3.03 -13.39 -13.24
C LYS A 2 2.04 -12.66 -14.04
N LEU A 3 1.85 -13.06 -15.28
CA LEU A 3 0.88 -12.41 -16.11
C LEU A 3 -0.51 -12.62 -15.59
N SER A 4 -0.77 -13.83 -15.11
CA SER A 4 -2.03 -14.11 -14.50
C SER A 4 -2.26 -13.24 -13.29
N ASP A 5 -1.23 -13.13 -12.49
CA ASP A 5 -1.34 -12.33 -11.30
C ASP A 5 -1.68 -10.90 -11.63
N ARG A 6 -1.03 -10.35 -12.62
CA ARG A 6 -1.28 -8.99 -12.98
C ARG A 6 -2.67 -8.78 -13.49
N ARG A 7 -3.20 -9.75 -14.22
CA ARG A 7 -4.54 -9.66 -14.71
C ARG A 7 -5.56 -9.80 -13.62
N LEU A 8 -5.28 -10.66 -12.65
CA LEU A 8 -6.20 -10.91 -11.56
C LEU A 8 -6.17 -9.79 -10.54
N ALA A 9 -5.09 -9.04 -10.46
CA ALA A 9 -4.99 -7.97 -9.49
C ALA A 9 -5.75 -6.76 -9.99
N GLN A 10 -7.02 -6.74 -9.67
CA GLN A 10 -7.90 -5.67 -10.08
C GLN A 10 -7.61 -4.41 -9.29
N ARG A 11 -7.57 -3.29 -9.99
CA ARG A 11 -7.36 -1.99 -9.36
C ARG A 11 -8.68 -1.42 -8.92
N PHE A 12 -8.68 -0.84 -7.74
CA PHE A 12 -9.88 -0.24 -7.17
C PHE A 12 -9.62 1.24 -6.94
N SER A 13 -10.50 2.08 -7.47
CA SER A 13 -10.39 3.53 -7.28
C SER A 13 -10.90 3.89 -5.91
N LEU A 14 -10.06 3.66 -4.92
CA LEU A 14 -10.39 3.91 -3.53
C LEU A 14 -9.38 4.89 -2.95
N ALA A 15 -9.90 5.90 -2.27
CA ALA A 15 -9.07 6.89 -1.60
C ALA A 15 -8.89 6.46 -0.15
N ILE A 16 -7.81 5.76 0.13
CA ILE A 16 -7.53 5.30 1.48
C ILE A 16 -6.18 5.84 1.93
N PRO A 17 -5.99 6.00 3.24
CA PRO A 17 -4.71 6.48 3.75
C PRO A 17 -3.61 5.46 3.50
N LEU A 18 -2.50 5.96 3.00
CA LEU A 18 -1.28 5.17 2.86
C LEU A 18 -0.22 5.85 3.72
N TYR A 19 0.47 5.07 4.53
CA TYR A 19 1.56 5.58 5.35
C TYR A 19 2.84 5.08 4.73
N ILE A 20 3.63 6.00 4.17
CA ILE A 20 4.76 5.64 3.32
C ILE A 20 6.05 6.16 3.91
N ARG A 21 7.12 5.46 3.59
CA ARG A 21 8.46 5.82 4.03
C ARG A 21 9.44 5.05 3.18
N ALA A 22 10.60 5.66 2.89
CA ALA A 22 11.66 4.93 2.21
C ALA A 22 12.11 3.79 3.11
N TRP A 23 12.45 2.65 2.51
CA TRP A 23 12.78 1.46 3.27
C TRP A 23 13.99 1.72 4.16
N LYS A 24 13.84 1.36 5.43
CA LYS A 24 14.87 1.54 6.46
C LYS A 24 15.24 3.00 6.73
N SER A 25 14.41 3.92 6.29
CA SER A 25 14.63 5.31 6.59
C SER A 25 14.24 5.60 8.04
N PRO A 26 15.01 6.44 8.75
CA PRO A 26 14.62 6.84 10.09
C PRO A 26 13.57 7.95 10.09
N ALA A 27 13.23 8.48 8.92
CA ALA A 27 12.25 9.53 8.84
C ALA A 27 10.86 9.02 9.23
N PRO A 28 9.99 9.88 9.75
CA PRO A 28 8.63 9.46 10.07
C PRO A 28 7.87 9.12 8.81
N GLU A 29 6.83 8.30 8.97
CA GLU A 29 5.95 7.98 7.88
C GLU A 29 5.25 9.23 7.39
N GLN A 30 5.03 9.30 6.08
CA GLN A 30 4.27 10.36 5.46
C GLN A 30 2.93 9.79 5.07
N LYS A 31 1.86 10.51 5.37
CA LYS A 31 0.52 10.08 5.02
C LYS A 31 0.13 10.65 3.67
N VAL A 32 -0.29 9.78 2.77
CA VAL A 32 -0.83 10.20 1.49
C VAL A 32 -2.12 9.43 1.27
N GLU A 33 -2.87 9.83 0.27
CA GLU A 33 -4.12 9.15 -0.06
C GLU A 33 -3.99 8.45 -1.38
N SER A 34 -4.45 7.22 -1.46
CA SER A 34 -4.38 6.48 -2.72
C SER A 34 -5.36 7.05 -3.73
N VAL A 35 -5.02 6.93 -4.99
CA VAL A 35 -5.95 7.15 -6.08
C VAL A 35 -6.55 5.82 -6.48
N ASN A 36 -5.72 4.79 -6.53
CA ASN A 36 -6.20 3.43 -6.68
C ASN A 36 -5.27 2.48 -5.95
N VAL A 37 -5.77 1.31 -5.65
CA VAL A 37 -5.04 0.32 -4.89
C VAL A 37 -5.46 -1.08 -5.36
N SER A 38 -4.52 -2.01 -5.29
CA SER A 38 -4.77 -3.41 -5.57
C SER A 38 -3.91 -4.25 -4.66
N GLU A 39 -4.01 -5.55 -4.79
CA GLU A 39 -3.13 -6.44 -4.04
C GLU A 39 -1.70 -6.36 -4.50
N CYS A 40 -1.45 -5.81 -5.68
CA CYS A 40 -0.12 -5.75 -6.26
C CYS A 40 0.53 -4.39 -6.17
N GLY A 41 -0.18 -3.38 -5.76
CA GLY A 41 0.42 -2.05 -5.69
C GLY A 41 -0.57 -0.96 -5.45
N ALA A 42 -0.07 0.28 -5.51
CA ALA A 42 -0.88 1.46 -5.27
C ALA A 42 -0.39 2.61 -6.13
N TYR A 43 -1.29 3.50 -6.42
CA TYR A 43 -0.99 4.75 -7.10
C TYR A 43 -1.50 5.89 -6.25
N PHE A 44 -0.65 6.90 -6.03
CA PHE A 44 -1.01 8.06 -5.25
C PHE A 44 -0.34 9.29 -5.84
N GLU A 45 -0.79 10.48 -5.41
CA GLU A 45 -0.25 11.73 -5.89
C GLU A 45 0.31 12.52 -4.74
N THR A 46 1.48 13.12 -4.95
CA THR A 46 2.18 13.85 -3.89
C THR A 46 3.03 14.94 -4.52
N ASP A 47 3.35 15.98 -3.72
CA ASP A 47 4.25 17.02 -4.17
C ASP A 47 5.71 16.70 -3.81
N THR A 48 5.94 15.60 -3.10
CA THR A 48 7.29 15.20 -2.70
C THR A 48 7.52 13.74 -3.06
N PRO A 49 7.57 13.43 -4.38
CA PRO A 49 7.66 12.04 -4.79
C PRO A 49 9.04 11.45 -4.52
N PRO A 50 9.09 10.16 -4.16
CA PRO A 50 10.37 9.47 -4.14
C PRO A 50 10.83 9.22 -5.58
N SER A 51 12.11 8.92 -5.73
CA SER A 51 12.66 8.62 -7.04
C SER A 51 12.23 7.25 -7.52
N GLU A 52 12.16 7.08 -8.84
CA GLU A 52 11.90 5.77 -9.40
C GLU A 52 12.99 4.80 -8.94
N GLY A 53 12.59 3.58 -8.64
CA GLY A 53 13.51 2.56 -8.16
C GLY A 53 13.67 2.53 -6.66
N THR A 54 13.14 3.53 -5.96
CA THR A 54 13.26 3.57 -4.50
C THR A 54 12.43 2.45 -3.87
N MET A 55 13.04 1.77 -2.91
CA MET A 55 12.28 0.79 -2.13
C MET A 55 11.50 1.53 -1.07
N MET A 56 10.24 1.16 -0.93
CA MET A 56 9.32 1.85 -0.03
C MET A 56 8.69 0.87 0.92
N GLN A 57 8.38 1.37 2.10
CA GLN A 57 7.50 0.69 3.04
C GLN A 57 6.17 1.41 3.02
N ILE A 58 5.10 0.66 2.85
CA ILE A 58 3.76 1.22 2.79
C ILE A 58 2.87 0.44 3.73
N ARG A 59 2.25 1.15 4.66
CA ARG A 59 1.33 0.57 5.61
C ARG A 59 -0.06 1.08 5.28
N LEU A 60 -1.01 0.18 5.18
CA LEU A 60 -2.39 0.58 4.87
C LEU A 60 -3.35 -0.46 5.43
N ASP A 61 -4.57 -0.02 5.63
CA ASP A 61 -5.66 -0.94 5.96
C ASP A 61 -6.24 -1.40 4.63
N MET A 62 -5.93 -2.62 4.24
CA MET A 62 -6.36 -3.13 2.94
C MET A 62 -7.86 -3.34 2.97
N PRO A 63 -8.59 -2.65 2.10
CA PRO A 63 -10.06 -2.70 2.16
C PRO A 63 -10.61 -4.04 1.72
N ARG A 64 -11.74 -4.38 2.31
CA ARG A 64 -12.43 -5.59 1.95
C ARG A 64 -12.78 -5.64 0.46
N GLU A 65 -13.06 -4.49 -0.14
CA GLU A 65 -13.38 -4.43 -1.56
C GLU A 65 -12.26 -5.00 -2.42
N VAL A 66 -11.03 -4.90 -1.95
CA VAL A 66 -9.88 -5.36 -2.74
C VAL A 66 -9.67 -6.87 -2.59
N THR A 67 -9.75 -7.38 -1.37
CA THR A 67 -9.39 -8.76 -1.10
C THR A 67 -10.57 -9.69 -0.95
N GLY A 68 -11.74 -9.15 -0.62
CA GLY A 68 -12.89 -9.98 -0.27
C GLY A 68 -12.87 -10.42 1.18
N ASP A 69 -11.78 -10.15 1.89
CA ASP A 69 -11.62 -10.54 3.29
C ASP A 69 -11.82 -9.34 4.19
N PRO A 70 -12.01 -9.53 5.48
CA PRO A 70 -12.14 -8.40 6.39
C PRO A 70 -10.92 -7.50 6.30
N THR A 71 -11.16 -6.21 6.50
CA THR A 71 -10.10 -5.20 6.43
C THR A 71 -9.05 -5.47 7.50
N VAL A 72 -7.81 -5.57 7.08
CA VAL A 72 -6.69 -5.75 7.99
C VAL A 72 -5.52 -4.91 7.51
N GLU A 73 -4.60 -4.66 8.40
CA GLU A 73 -3.43 -3.88 8.08
C GLU A 73 -2.43 -4.69 7.28
N TRP A 74 -2.01 -4.14 6.16
CA TRP A 74 -0.95 -4.70 5.34
C TRP A 74 0.28 -3.84 5.50
N ARG A 75 1.42 -4.47 5.63
CA ARG A 75 2.71 -3.80 5.62
C ARG A 75 3.45 -4.28 4.40
N CYS A 76 3.56 -3.41 3.44
CA CYS A 76 4.09 -3.76 2.13
C CYS A 76 5.49 -3.21 1.95
N THR A 77 6.31 -3.98 1.26
CA THR A 77 7.61 -3.50 0.78
C THR A 77 7.50 -3.51 -0.73
N GLY A 78 7.80 -2.39 -1.34
CA GLY A 78 7.63 -2.28 -2.77
C GLY A 78 8.65 -1.35 -3.39
N LYS A 79 8.50 -1.16 -4.68
CA LYS A 79 9.42 -0.34 -5.44
C LYS A 79 8.65 0.69 -6.23
N VAL A 80 9.16 1.92 -6.24
CA VAL A 80 8.58 2.97 -7.06
C VAL A 80 8.88 2.65 -8.52
N MET A 81 7.84 2.37 -9.27
CA MET A 81 7.98 1.96 -10.65
C MET A 81 7.96 3.15 -11.60
N ARG A 82 7.19 4.17 -11.26
CA ARG A 82 7.04 5.32 -12.14
C ARG A 82 6.67 6.55 -11.36
N VAL A 83 7.23 7.68 -11.76
CA VAL A 83 6.83 9.00 -11.29
C VAL A 83 6.49 9.80 -12.53
N GLN A 84 5.28 10.35 -12.57
CA GLN A 84 4.80 11.02 -13.77
C GLN A 84 3.92 12.20 -13.36
N PRO A 85 3.64 13.13 -14.29
CA PRO A 85 2.74 14.22 -13.96
C PRO A 85 1.40 13.70 -13.48
N ALA A 86 0.82 14.40 -12.52
CA ALA A 86 -0.49 14.03 -12.00
C ALA A 86 -1.54 14.20 -13.09
N ARG A 87 -2.71 13.60 -12.84
CA ARG A 87 -3.81 13.66 -13.81
C ARG A 87 -4.28 15.08 -14.07
N PHE A 88 -4.20 15.92 -13.07
CA PHE A 88 -4.64 17.30 -13.19
C PHE A 88 -3.44 18.23 -13.11
N PRO A 89 -3.46 19.37 -13.82
CA PRO A 89 -2.37 20.33 -13.72
C PRO A 89 -2.19 20.77 -12.28
N GLY A 90 -0.93 20.97 -11.89
CA GLY A 90 -0.62 21.41 -10.54
C GLY A 90 0.76 20.96 -10.15
N THR A 91 1.02 20.98 -8.85
CA THR A 91 2.34 20.65 -8.32
C THR A 91 2.48 19.18 -7.96
N LEU A 92 1.40 18.41 -8.02
CA LEU A 92 1.45 17.01 -7.62
C LEU A 92 2.03 16.16 -8.72
N LEU A 93 2.65 15.07 -8.32
CA LEU A 93 3.18 14.06 -9.22
C LEU A 93 2.58 12.73 -8.84
N GLY A 94 2.32 11.90 -9.84
CA GLY A 94 1.75 10.58 -9.61
C GLY A 94 2.84 9.56 -9.41
N VAL A 95 2.68 8.71 -8.41
CA VAL A 95 3.66 7.70 -8.04
C VAL A 95 3.00 6.34 -8.08
N SER A 96 3.57 5.43 -8.87
CA SER A 96 3.13 4.04 -8.95
C SER A 96 4.11 3.18 -8.19
N VAL A 97 3.61 2.40 -7.24
CA VAL A 97 4.44 1.51 -6.45
C VAL A 97 3.95 0.09 -6.65
N ARG A 98 4.89 -0.81 -6.95
CA ARG A 98 4.60 -2.24 -7.05
C ARG A 98 4.96 -2.89 -5.72
N PHE A 99 4.03 -3.64 -5.13
CA PHE A 99 4.31 -4.37 -3.91
C PHE A 99 5.09 -5.63 -4.27
N ASP A 100 6.30 -5.75 -3.74
CA ASP A 100 7.10 -6.94 -3.96
C ASP A 100 6.70 -8.04 -2.99
N TYR A 101 6.39 -7.65 -1.76
CA TYR A 101 5.82 -8.59 -0.80
C TYR A 101 5.12 -7.80 0.30
N TYR A 102 4.31 -8.50 1.07
CA TYR A 102 3.59 -7.86 2.14
C TYR A 102 3.43 -8.82 3.31
N GLU A 103 3.20 -8.23 4.48
CA GLU A 103 2.85 -8.96 5.68
C GLU A 103 1.52 -8.43 6.15
N VAL A 104 0.67 -9.33 6.58
CA VAL A 104 -0.61 -8.94 7.14
C VAL A 104 -0.44 -8.84 8.64
N SER A 105 -0.64 -7.62 9.16
CA SER A 105 -0.55 -7.39 10.60
C SER A 105 -1.92 -7.59 11.20
N ARG A 106 -1.95 -8.32 12.30
CA ARG A 106 -3.20 -8.48 12.99
C ARG A 106 -3.48 -7.23 13.81
N THR A 107 -4.73 -6.84 13.84
CA THR A 107 -5.14 -5.74 14.68
C THR A 107 -5.03 -6.17 16.13
N ALA A 108 -5.10 -5.20 17.03
CA ALA A 108 -5.08 -5.51 18.45
C ALA A 108 -6.20 -6.47 18.80
N ASP A 109 -7.38 -6.28 18.23
CA ASP A 109 -8.49 -7.16 18.50
C ASP A 109 -8.22 -8.59 18.04
N SER A 110 -7.64 -8.70 16.85
CA SER A 110 -7.29 -10.01 16.32
C SER A 110 -6.25 -10.69 17.20
N LEU A 111 -5.30 -9.94 17.70
CA LEU A 111 -4.29 -10.49 18.57
C LEU A 111 -4.88 -10.94 19.88
N LEU A 112 -5.78 -10.17 20.43
CA LEU A 112 -6.44 -10.55 21.66
C LEU A 112 -7.26 -11.81 21.49
N ALA A 113 -8.01 -11.90 20.42
CA ALA A 113 -8.80 -13.07 20.15
C ALA A 113 -7.89 -14.28 20.00
N LEU A 114 -6.80 -14.12 19.30
CA LEU A 114 -5.87 -15.20 19.11
C LEU A 114 -5.23 -15.63 20.42
N ALA A 115 -4.84 -14.67 21.21
CA ALA A 115 -4.23 -14.97 22.48
C ALA A 115 -5.20 -15.69 23.40
N SER A 116 -6.43 -15.29 23.40
CA SER A 116 -7.44 -15.96 24.21
C SER A 116 -7.63 -17.40 23.77
N SER A 117 -7.70 -17.62 22.48
CA SER A 117 -7.83 -18.96 21.97
C SER A 117 -6.61 -19.80 22.25
N GLY A 118 -5.46 -19.20 22.04
CA GLY A 118 -4.23 -19.95 22.17
C GLY A 118 -3.87 -20.32 23.56
N ARG A 119 -4.47 -19.67 24.52
CA ARG A 119 -4.15 -19.92 25.89
C ARG A 119 -4.89 -21.06 26.49
N ILE A 120 -5.82 -21.56 25.83
CA ILE A 120 -6.70 -22.56 26.35
C ILE A 120 -6.24 -23.95 26.12
#